data_7357a70f0b61caf9a57b5599f854656f
#
_entry.id   7357a70f0b61caf9a57b5599f854656f
#
_cell.length_a   1.000
_cell.length_b   1.000
_cell.length_c   1.000
_cell.angle_alpha   90.00
_cell.angle_beta   90.00
_cell.angle_gamma   90.00
#
_symmetry.space_group_name_H-M   'P 1'
#
loop_
_entity.id
_entity.type
_entity.pdbx_description
1 polymer ?
#
loop_
_entity_poly.entity_id
_entity_poly.type
_entity_poly.pdbx_seq_one_letter_code
_entity_poly.pdbx_strand_id
1 'polypeptide(L)'
;MIKFQSLNQSKQFLRIFKKKSLNTKYFTIYFEKNLSSVKKNDKKFLNISFVMKKNIGNAVIRNKIKRKLKSAVQKVLKEKQSVDLNYTYVIFGRNNVYKDKFQLIFDEVNDMFKRIKQIAS
;
A
#
# COMPACT_ATOMS: atom_id res chain seq x y z
N MET A 1 15.86 8.87 -2.38
CA MET A 1 15.11 7.74 -1.80
C MET A 1 13.71 8.17 -1.39
N ILE A 2 12.69 7.46 -1.84
CA ILE A 2 11.31 7.80 -1.51
C ILE A 2 10.97 7.29 -0.12
N LYS A 3 10.47 8.17 0.73
CA LYS A 3 10.07 7.84 2.08
C LYS A 3 8.57 7.54 2.16
N PHE A 4 8.18 6.65 3.04
CA PHE A 4 6.78 6.35 3.29
C PHE A 4 6.22 7.31 4.33
N GLN A 5 5.01 7.79 4.07
CA GLN A 5 4.28 8.66 4.98
C GLN A 5 2.91 8.07 5.23
N SER A 6 2.61 7.77 6.50
CA SER A 6 1.34 7.16 6.88
C SER A 6 0.26 8.21 7.10
N LEU A 7 -1.00 7.79 6.93
CA LEU A 7 -2.15 8.62 7.30
C LEU A 7 -2.21 8.74 8.82
N ASN A 8 -2.49 9.95 9.31
CA ASN A 8 -2.53 10.24 10.76
C ASN A 8 -3.95 10.39 11.31
N GLN A 9 -4.92 10.67 10.44
CA GLN A 9 -6.25 11.06 10.89
C GLN A 9 -7.29 10.03 10.51
N SER A 10 -8.17 9.73 11.47
CA SER A 10 -9.28 8.79 11.26
C SER A 10 -10.18 9.20 10.10
N LYS A 11 -10.39 10.49 9.90
CA LYS A 11 -11.20 11.00 8.80
C LYS A 11 -10.64 10.62 7.44
N GLN A 12 -9.30 10.63 7.29
CA GLN A 12 -8.64 10.25 6.05
C GLN A 12 -8.87 8.77 5.73
N PHE A 13 -8.77 7.90 6.75
CA PHE A 13 -9.04 6.47 6.57
C PHE A 13 -10.49 6.23 6.16
N LEU A 14 -11.45 6.87 6.86
CA LEU A 14 -12.86 6.71 6.55
C LEU A 14 -13.19 7.18 5.14
N ARG A 15 -12.57 8.25 4.69
CA ARG A 15 -12.78 8.77 3.34
C ARG A 15 -12.25 7.81 2.29
N ILE A 16 -11.02 7.30 2.46
CA ILE A 16 -10.38 6.44 1.47
C ILE A 16 -11.11 5.11 1.33
N PHE A 17 -11.72 4.59 2.40
CA PHE A 17 -12.47 3.34 2.37
C PHE A 17 -13.74 3.43 1.50
N LYS A 18 -14.20 4.63 1.21
CA LYS A 18 -15.34 4.86 0.31
C LYS A 18 -14.92 4.99 -1.14
N LYS A 19 -13.61 5.01 -1.40
CA LYS A 19 -13.05 5.14 -2.74
C LYS A 19 -12.79 3.77 -3.35
N LYS A 20 -12.06 3.75 -4.46
CA LYS A 20 -11.77 2.52 -5.18
C LYS A 20 -10.82 1.61 -4.40
N SER A 21 -11.04 0.30 -4.55
CA SER A 21 -10.16 -0.69 -3.96
C SER A 21 -9.96 -1.85 -4.92
N LEU A 22 -8.85 -2.57 -4.73
CA LEU A 22 -8.56 -3.81 -5.42
C LEU A 22 -8.26 -4.88 -4.37
N ASN A 23 -8.83 -6.07 -4.57
CA ASN A 23 -8.61 -7.21 -3.70
C ASN A 23 -7.66 -8.19 -4.36
N THR A 24 -6.73 -8.71 -3.57
CA THR A 24 -5.86 -9.79 -4.00
C THR A 24 -5.88 -10.92 -2.97
N LYS A 25 -5.20 -12.00 -3.28
CA LYS A 25 -5.00 -13.12 -2.35
C LYS A 25 -4.30 -12.67 -1.06
N TYR A 26 -3.42 -11.67 -1.13
CA TYR A 26 -2.55 -11.27 -0.02
C TYR A 26 -3.01 -10.00 0.70
N PHE A 27 -3.78 -9.16 0.03
CA PHE A 27 -4.17 -7.88 0.63
C PHE A 27 -5.33 -7.24 -0.12
N THR A 28 -5.93 -6.23 0.51
CA THR A 28 -6.83 -5.29 -0.15
C THR A 28 -6.14 -3.94 -0.15
N ILE A 29 -6.08 -3.29 -1.31
CA ILE A 29 -5.48 -1.97 -1.43
C ILE A 29 -6.56 -0.96 -1.80
N TYR A 30 -6.69 0.08 -0.98
CA TYR A 30 -7.53 1.25 -1.24
C TYR A 30 -6.65 2.35 -1.78
N PHE A 31 -7.16 3.12 -2.73
CA PHE A 31 -6.38 4.21 -3.32
C PHE A 31 -7.26 5.40 -3.66
N GLU A 32 -6.67 6.59 -3.54
CA GLU A 32 -7.35 7.84 -3.78
C GLU A 32 -6.33 8.85 -4.31
N LYS A 33 -6.71 9.62 -5.34
CA LYS A 33 -5.85 10.67 -5.85
C LYS A 33 -5.64 11.75 -4.78
N ASN A 34 -4.39 12.18 -4.61
CA ASN A 34 -4.07 13.23 -3.66
C ASN A 34 -4.76 14.54 -4.06
N LEU A 35 -5.15 15.32 -3.03
CA LEU A 35 -5.77 16.60 -3.26
C LEU A 35 -4.77 17.58 -3.88
N SER A 36 -5.25 18.50 -4.69
CA SER A 36 -4.42 19.48 -5.38
C SER A 36 -3.63 20.39 -4.45
N SER A 37 -4.03 20.47 -3.18
CA SER A 37 -3.31 21.21 -2.15
C SER A 37 -1.99 20.56 -1.75
N VAL A 38 -1.76 19.29 -2.12
CA VAL A 38 -0.49 18.64 -1.88
C VAL A 38 0.54 19.25 -2.84
N LYS A 39 1.58 19.83 -2.26
CA LYS A 39 2.61 20.54 -3.02
C LYS A 39 3.30 19.61 -4.02
N LYS A 40 3.51 20.09 -5.24
CA LYS A 40 4.19 19.34 -6.30
C LYS A 40 5.61 18.92 -5.93
N ASN A 41 6.18 19.52 -4.87
CA ASN A 41 7.53 19.24 -4.41
C ASN A 41 7.64 18.00 -3.53
N ASP A 42 6.52 17.36 -3.19
CA ASP A 42 6.51 16.20 -2.31
C ASP A 42 6.64 14.87 -3.06
N LYS A 43 7.33 14.88 -4.21
CA LYS A 43 7.64 13.67 -4.97
C LYS A 43 8.55 12.71 -4.20
N LYS A 44 9.09 13.13 -3.05
CA LYS A 44 9.97 12.32 -2.21
C LYS A 44 9.21 11.44 -1.23
N PHE A 45 7.87 11.56 -1.17
CA PHE A 45 7.05 10.82 -0.22
C PHE A 45 6.01 10.00 -0.95
N LEU A 46 5.81 8.78 -0.46
CA LEU A 46 4.69 7.95 -0.85
C LEU A 46 3.72 7.90 0.33
N ASN A 47 2.51 8.38 0.12
CA ASN A 47 1.46 8.31 1.14
C ASN A 47 0.88 6.90 1.15
N ILE A 48 1.31 6.09 2.10
CA ILE A 48 0.88 4.69 2.20
C ILE A 48 0.81 4.27 3.66
N SER A 49 -0.24 3.54 3.99
CA SER A 49 -0.44 2.98 5.32
C SER A 49 -0.67 1.48 5.21
N PHE A 50 -0.11 0.73 6.15
CA PHE A 50 -0.27 -0.72 6.23
C PHE A 50 -1.09 -1.03 7.48
N VAL A 51 -2.24 -1.66 7.30
CA VAL A 51 -3.18 -1.95 8.37
C VAL A 51 -3.37 -3.46 8.48
N MET A 52 -3.35 -3.96 9.70
CA MET A 52 -3.59 -5.38 9.99
C MET A 52 -4.75 -5.47 10.97
N LYS A 53 -5.73 -6.33 10.67
CA LYS A 53 -6.83 -6.59 11.59
C LYS A 53 -6.32 -7.37 12.81
N LYS A 54 -6.91 -7.09 13.97
CA LYS A 54 -6.49 -7.74 15.22
C LYS A 54 -6.60 -9.27 15.19
N ASN A 55 -7.55 -9.80 14.43
CA ASN A 55 -7.77 -11.25 14.33
C ASN A 55 -6.73 -11.99 13.48
N ILE A 56 -5.80 -11.27 12.85
CA ILE A 56 -4.78 -11.88 12.00
C ILE A 56 -3.73 -12.64 12.85
N GLY A 57 -3.62 -12.32 14.13
CA GLY A 57 -2.67 -12.96 15.01
C GLY A 57 -2.16 -11.97 16.04
N ASN A 58 -1.09 -12.36 16.77
CA ASN A 58 -0.50 -11.48 17.77
C ASN A 58 0.33 -10.38 17.08
N ALA A 59 0.84 -9.46 17.90
CA ALA A 59 1.60 -8.31 17.42
C ALA A 59 2.84 -8.72 16.62
N VAL A 60 3.49 -9.82 17.00
CA VAL A 60 4.69 -10.31 16.30
C VAL A 60 4.35 -10.69 14.85
N ILE A 61 3.28 -11.47 14.67
CA ILE A 61 2.83 -11.91 13.35
C ILE A 61 2.40 -10.71 12.51
N ARG A 62 1.60 -9.81 13.08
CA ARG A 62 1.14 -8.61 12.36
C ARG A 62 2.31 -7.74 11.92
N ASN A 63 3.33 -7.59 12.76
CA ASN A 63 4.51 -6.81 12.40
C ASN A 63 5.32 -7.47 11.28
N LYS A 64 5.42 -8.78 11.27
CA LYS A 64 6.11 -9.51 10.19
C LYS A 64 5.39 -9.33 8.85
N ILE A 65 4.06 -9.41 8.85
CA ILE A 65 3.25 -9.17 7.65
C ILE A 65 3.47 -7.74 7.15
N LYS A 66 3.40 -6.77 8.05
CA LYS A 66 3.60 -5.37 7.72
C LYS A 66 4.98 -5.12 7.11
N ARG A 67 6.02 -5.66 7.72
CA ARG A 67 7.40 -5.53 7.21
C ARG A 67 7.55 -6.13 5.83
N LYS A 68 6.94 -7.29 5.60
CA LYS A 68 7.02 -8.00 4.33
C LYS A 68 6.34 -7.20 3.21
N LEU A 69 5.14 -6.68 3.48
CA LEU A 69 4.42 -5.82 2.53
C LEU A 69 5.20 -4.53 2.27
N LYS A 70 5.71 -3.90 3.31
CA LYS A 70 6.49 -2.67 3.19
C LYS A 70 7.74 -2.90 2.33
N SER A 71 8.44 -3.99 2.57
CA SER A 71 9.64 -4.35 1.78
C SER A 71 9.28 -4.60 0.32
N ALA A 72 8.14 -5.24 0.06
CA ALA A 72 7.68 -5.47 -1.31
C ALA A 72 7.40 -4.16 -2.03
N VAL A 73 6.72 -3.22 -1.38
CA VAL A 73 6.44 -1.90 -1.95
C VAL A 73 7.73 -1.13 -2.20
N GLN A 74 8.67 -1.16 -1.25
CA GLN A 74 9.96 -0.50 -1.42
C GLN A 74 10.73 -1.05 -2.63
N LYS A 75 10.69 -2.36 -2.82
CA LYS A 75 11.34 -3.00 -3.96
C LYS A 75 10.69 -2.62 -5.28
N VAL A 76 9.36 -2.54 -5.32
CA VAL A 76 8.62 -2.08 -6.51
C VAL A 76 9.01 -0.64 -6.85
N LEU A 77 9.08 0.24 -5.86
CA LEU A 77 9.50 1.63 -6.06
C LEU A 77 10.89 1.72 -6.65
N LYS A 78 11.80 0.88 -6.15
CA LYS A 78 13.21 0.91 -6.56
C LYS A 78 13.41 0.31 -7.95
N GLU A 79 12.76 -0.81 -8.26
CA GLU A 79 13.07 -1.61 -9.44
C GLU A 79 12.08 -1.44 -10.60
N LYS A 80 10.82 -1.16 -10.31
CA LYS A 80 9.76 -1.21 -11.33
C LYS A 80 9.17 0.14 -11.69
N GLN A 81 9.29 1.12 -10.81
CA GLN A 81 8.74 2.48 -11.03
C GLN A 81 7.26 2.48 -11.44
N SER A 82 6.52 1.49 -10.98
CA SER A 82 5.09 1.35 -11.33
C SER A 82 4.15 2.05 -10.36
N VAL A 83 4.67 2.63 -9.29
CA VAL A 83 3.85 3.28 -8.26
C VAL A 83 3.61 4.75 -8.62
N ASP A 84 2.34 5.14 -8.61
CA ASP A 84 1.96 6.53 -8.83
C ASP A 84 2.01 7.29 -7.50
N LEU A 85 2.94 8.23 -7.39
CA LEU A 85 3.14 9.02 -6.18
C LEU A 85 2.05 10.08 -5.96
N ASN A 86 1.18 10.28 -6.94
CA ASN A 86 0.07 11.24 -6.82
C ASN A 86 -1.14 10.65 -6.10
N TYR A 87 -1.03 9.42 -5.61
CA TYR A 87 -2.10 8.73 -4.91
C TYR A 87 -1.72 8.42 -3.49
N THR A 88 -2.74 8.31 -2.64
CA THR A 88 -2.63 7.80 -1.28
C THR A 88 -3.16 6.38 -1.26
N TYR A 89 -2.44 5.48 -0.59
CA TYR A 89 -2.77 4.07 -0.55
C TYR A 89 -2.94 3.59 0.88
N VAL A 90 -3.90 2.68 1.09
CA VAL A 90 -4.03 1.94 2.35
C VAL A 90 -4.09 0.46 2.02
N ILE A 91 -3.16 -0.31 2.56
CA ILE A 91 -3.07 -1.75 2.32
C ILE A 91 -3.47 -2.50 3.58
N PHE A 92 -4.52 -3.34 3.44
CA PHE A 92 -4.93 -4.28 4.50
C PHE A 92 -4.30 -5.63 4.20
N GLY A 93 -3.32 -6.03 5.03
CA GLY A 93 -2.64 -7.32 4.86
C GLY A 93 -3.49 -8.49 5.32
N ARG A 94 -3.23 -9.65 4.74
CA ARG A 94 -3.90 -10.91 5.08
C ARG A 94 -2.89 -11.93 5.61
N ASN A 95 -3.40 -12.99 6.26
CA ASN A 95 -2.58 -14.02 6.89
C ASN A 95 -1.60 -14.71 5.95
N ASN A 96 -1.98 -14.94 4.72
CA ASN A 96 -1.13 -15.66 3.77
C ASN A 96 0.13 -14.90 3.38
N VAL A 97 0.22 -13.60 3.66
CA VAL A 97 1.48 -12.86 3.51
C VAL A 97 2.55 -13.45 4.42
N TYR A 98 2.16 -13.87 5.62
CA TYR A 98 3.09 -14.45 6.58
C TYR A 98 3.70 -15.76 6.11
N LYS A 99 2.91 -16.59 5.43
CA LYS A 99 3.28 -17.95 5.05
C LYS A 99 3.97 -18.06 3.69
N ASP A 100 3.59 -17.22 2.74
CA ASP A 100 4.03 -17.36 1.36
C ASP A 100 5.37 -16.67 1.13
N LYS A 101 6.07 -17.08 0.06
CA LYS A 101 7.37 -16.54 -0.28
C LYS A 101 7.29 -15.07 -0.67
N PHE A 102 8.33 -14.32 -0.31
CA PHE A 102 8.42 -12.89 -0.61
C PHE A 102 8.22 -12.58 -2.10
N GLN A 103 8.77 -13.41 -2.99
CA GLN A 103 8.65 -13.17 -4.43
C GLN A 103 7.19 -13.12 -4.88
N LEU A 104 6.35 -13.98 -4.32
CA LEU A 104 4.91 -14.00 -4.65
C LEU A 104 4.23 -12.71 -4.21
N ILE A 105 4.58 -12.21 -3.02
CA ILE A 105 4.04 -10.96 -2.50
C ILE A 105 4.51 -9.79 -3.37
N PHE A 106 5.78 -9.76 -3.70
CA PHE A 106 6.36 -8.72 -4.56
C PHE A 106 5.67 -8.66 -5.92
N ASP A 107 5.48 -9.81 -6.56
CA ASP A 107 4.81 -9.88 -7.87
C ASP A 107 3.40 -9.34 -7.80
N GLU A 108 2.66 -9.69 -6.75
CA GLU A 108 1.29 -9.23 -6.57
C GLU A 108 1.22 -7.72 -6.32
N VAL A 109 2.12 -7.19 -5.50
CA VAL A 109 2.19 -5.74 -5.24
C VAL A 109 2.46 -4.99 -6.54
N ASN A 110 3.42 -5.47 -7.33
CA ASN A 110 3.75 -4.85 -8.61
C ASN A 110 2.56 -4.86 -9.55
N ASP A 111 1.86 -5.99 -9.67
CA ASP A 111 0.67 -6.09 -10.52
C ASP A 111 -0.43 -5.13 -10.10
N MET A 112 -0.66 -4.99 -8.79
CA MET A 112 -1.70 -4.09 -8.29
C MET A 112 -1.39 -2.64 -8.59
N PHE A 113 -0.15 -2.21 -8.40
CA PHE A 113 0.23 -0.83 -8.74
C PHE A 113 0.11 -0.56 -10.24
N LYS A 114 0.43 -1.53 -11.08
CA LYS A 114 0.22 -1.40 -12.52
C LYS A 114 -1.25 -1.24 -12.86
N ARG A 115 -2.12 -2.03 -12.24
CA ARG A 115 -3.57 -1.93 -12.46
C ARG A 115 -4.12 -0.59 -12.01
N ILE A 116 -3.63 -0.07 -10.89
CA ILE A 116 -4.06 1.24 -10.39
C ILE A 116 -3.69 2.32 -11.40
N LYS A 117 -2.51 2.28 -11.98
CA LYS A 117 -2.13 3.24 -13.02
C LYS A 117 -3.05 3.18 -14.22
N GLN A 118 -3.44 1.98 -14.65
CA GLN A 118 -4.36 1.81 -15.78
C GLN A 118 -5.75 2.37 -15.47
N ILE A 119 -6.25 2.13 -14.26
CA ILE A 119 -7.55 2.63 -13.82
C ILE A 119 -7.52 4.15 -13.73
N ALA A 120 -6.40 4.70 -13.30
CA ALA A 120 -6.25 6.13 -13.06
C ALA A 120 -6.04 6.94 -14.34
N SER A 121 -5.60 6.32 -15.40
CA SER A 121 -5.33 7.02 -16.67
C SER A 121 -6.61 7.25 -17.52
#